data_d22f748cffbca2f20245959246de368b
#
_entry.id   d22f748cffbca2f20245959246de368b
#
_cell.length_a   1.000
_cell.length_b   1.000
_cell.length_c   1.000
_cell.angle_alpha   90.00
_cell.angle_beta   90.00
_cell.angle_gamma   90.00
#
_symmetry.space_group_name_H-M   'P 1'
#
loop_
_entity.id
_entity.type
_entity.pdbx_description
1 polymer ?
#
loop_
_entity_poly.entity_id
_entity_poly.type
_entity_poly.pdbx_seq_one_letter_code
_entity_poly.pdbx_strand_id
1 'polypeptide(L)'
;MKARIIVDSTSDLSPELKKRLYIVPLNVNFGEERYIDGVTIDNKTFYEKLEKCDALPTTSLASPAAFVDEYEKVAKAGESAVVITVASKLSGTYQSAVLASDGYENIYVVDGGNVAIASGILIELAIRLADEGKSAEEIAKIVEEEKKKIRDLYKRSSVSIRKFAKFYSKRSYSCIYNVIHEDDEK
;
A
#
# COMPACT_ATOMS: atom_id res chain seq x y z
N MET A 1 -5.24 19.75 -9.99
CA MET A 1 -5.02 19.55 -8.54
C MET A 1 -4.17 18.31 -8.35
N LYS A 2 -3.19 18.36 -7.45
CA LYS A 2 -2.34 17.18 -7.19
C LYS A 2 -3.16 16.13 -6.43
N ALA A 3 -3.22 14.91 -6.96
CA ALA A 3 -3.91 13.81 -6.28
C ALA A 3 -3.13 13.38 -5.04
N ARG A 4 -3.80 13.18 -3.91
CA ARG A 4 -3.22 12.55 -2.72
C ARG A 4 -3.16 11.03 -2.90
N ILE A 5 -2.10 10.42 -2.37
CA ILE A 5 -1.96 8.97 -2.34
C ILE A 5 -2.11 8.52 -0.89
N ILE A 6 -3.17 7.76 -0.62
CA ILE A 6 -3.47 7.17 0.69
C ILE A 6 -3.23 5.67 0.60
N VAL A 7 -2.55 5.09 1.57
CA VAL A 7 -2.21 3.67 1.59
C VAL A 7 -2.36 3.12 3.01
N ASP A 8 -2.49 1.82 3.15
CA ASP A 8 -2.34 1.19 4.46
C ASP A 8 -0.86 0.86 4.77
N SER A 9 -0.58 0.47 6.00
CA SER A 9 0.79 0.24 6.47
C SER A 9 1.43 -1.08 6.03
N THR A 10 0.72 -1.94 5.28
CA THR A 10 1.23 -3.26 4.88
C THR A 10 2.24 -3.21 3.73
N SER A 11 2.47 -2.04 3.14
CA SER A 11 3.34 -1.90 1.99
C SER A 11 4.78 -1.62 2.40
N ASP A 12 5.71 -2.38 1.80
CA ASP A 12 7.15 -2.14 1.97
C ASP A 12 7.60 -0.99 1.07
N LEU A 13 7.91 0.12 1.70
CA LEU A 13 8.28 1.38 1.04
C LEU A 13 9.54 1.96 1.66
N SER A 14 10.36 2.63 0.85
CA SER A 14 11.49 3.39 1.37
C SER A 14 11.02 4.54 2.26
N PRO A 15 11.86 5.00 3.21
CA PRO A 15 11.52 6.14 4.06
C PRO A 15 11.20 7.41 3.26
N GLU A 16 11.84 7.60 2.10
CA GLU A 16 11.63 8.73 1.21
C GLU A 16 10.23 8.69 0.58
N LEU A 17 9.78 7.53 0.13
CA LEU A 17 8.44 7.34 -0.43
C LEU A 17 7.36 7.50 0.65
N LYS A 18 7.58 6.95 1.84
CA LYS A 18 6.63 7.08 2.96
C LYS A 18 6.31 8.54 3.31
N LYS A 19 7.29 9.45 3.20
CA LYS A 19 7.08 10.89 3.43
C LYS A 19 6.12 11.56 2.45
N ARG A 20 5.84 10.92 1.32
CA ARG A 20 4.98 11.42 0.25
C ARG A 20 3.54 10.91 0.33
N LEU A 21 3.27 10.04 1.30
CA LEU A 21 2.04 9.27 1.42
C LEU A 21 1.28 9.64 2.69
N TYR A 22 0.00 9.39 2.66
CA TYR A 22 -0.87 9.38 3.83
C TYR A 22 -1.11 7.92 4.19
N ILE A 23 -0.58 7.50 5.34
CA ILE A 23 -0.60 6.08 5.74
C ILE A 23 -1.67 5.86 6.79
N VAL A 24 -2.62 4.99 6.50
CA VAL A 24 -3.63 4.52 7.45
C VAL A 24 -3.11 3.21 8.06
N PRO A 25 -2.72 3.22 9.35
CA PRO A 25 -2.05 2.09 9.96
C PRO A 25 -3.01 0.95 10.30
N LEU A 26 -2.53 -0.28 10.19
CA LEU A 26 -3.13 -1.46 10.81
C LEU A 26 -2.76 -1.52 12.29
N ASN A 27 -3.46 -2.38 13.05
CA ASN A 27 -3.05 -2.70 14.40
C ASN A 27 -2.24 -4.00 14.43
N VAL A 28 -1.28 -4.06 15.35
CA VAL A 28 -0.47 -5.25 15.67
C VAL A 28 -0.74 -5.62 17.12
N ASN A 29 -1.08 -6.88 17.38
CA ASN A 29 -1.43 -7.36 18.70
C ASN A 29 -0.44 -8.45 19.14
N PHE A 30 0.19 -8.28 20.31
CA PHE A 30 0.98 -9.27 21.02
C PHE A 30 0.19 -9.69 22.26
N GLY A 31 -0.59 -10.78 22.13
CA GLY A 31 -1.55 -11.14 23.16
C GLY A 31 -2.58 -10.05 23.40
N GLU A 32 -2.61 -9.48 24.61
CA GLU A 32 -3.51 -8.37 24.97
C GLU A 32 -2.94 -6.97 24.64
N GLU A 33 -1.65 -6.88 24.39
CA GLU A 33 -1.01 -5.62 24.01
C GLU A 33 -1.33 -5.23 22.57
N ARG A 34 -1.83 -4.01 22.38
CA ARG A 34 -2.21 -3.48 21.07
C ARG A 34 -1.32 -2.33 20.66
N TYR A 35 -0.82 -2.39 19.44
CA TYR A 35 0.03 -1.39 18.85
C TYR A 35 -0.54 -0.91 17.52
N ILE A 36 -0.20 0.33 17.17
CA ILE A 36 -0.50 0.92 15.86
C ILE A 36 0.80 0.83 15.04
N ASP A 37 0.74 0.11 13.91
CA ASP A 37 1.89 -0.17 13.05
C ASP A 37 2.55 1.11 12.55
N GLY A 38 3.86 1.23 12.79
CA GLY A 38 4.66 2.40 12.42
C GLY A 38 4.40 3.67 13.26
N VAL A 39 3.48 3.62 14.27
CA VAL A 39 3.14 4.75 15.14
C VAL A 39 3.54 4.47 16.58
N THR A 40 3.01 3.40 17.17
CA THR A 40 3.31 3.00 18.57
C THR A 40 4.22 1.79 18.66
N ILE A 41 4.52 1.15 17.53
CA ILE A 41 5.53 0.11 17.39
C ILE A 41 6.31 0.35 16.09
N ASP A 42 7.63 0.34 16.17
CA ASP A 42 8.52 0.35 15.01
C ASP A 42 9.03 -1.06 14.69
N ASN A 43 9.70 -1.22 13.54
CA ASN A 43 10.23 -2.51 13.11
C ASN A 43 11.20 -3.11 14.14
N LYS A 44 12.05 -2.30 14.76
CA LYS A 44 13.01 -2.79 15.75
C LYS A 44 12.30 -3.37 16.96
N THR A 45 11.39 -2.61 17.55
CA THR A 45 10.61 -3.04 18.71
C THR A 45 9.73 -4.25 18.37
N PHE A 46 9.17 -4.30 17.15
CA PHE A 46 8.39 -5.44 16.68
C PHE A 46 9.23 -6.73 16.71
N TYR A 47 10.43 -6.72 16.11
CA TYR A 47 11.28 -7.92 16.08
C TYR A 47 11.82 -8.29 17.46
N GLU A 48 12.16 -7.34 18.31
CA GLU A 48 12.58 -7.60 19.69
C GLU A 48 11.47 -8.27 20.52
N LYS A 49 10.20 -7.92 20.29
CA LYS A 49 9.04 -8.56 20.90
C LYS A 49 8.77 -9.94 20.30
N LEU A 50 8.89 -10.06 18.97
CA LEU A 50 8.67 -11.32 18.26
C LEU A 50 9.62 -12.42 18.73
N GLU A 51 10.88 -12.09 19.02
CA GLU A 51 11.86 -13.05 19.56
C GLU A 51 11.55 -13.51 20.97
N LYS A 52 10.74 -12.75 21.73
CA LYS A 52 10.43 -13.00 23.13
C LYS A 52 9.01 -13.51 23.37
N CYS A 53 8.17 -13.49 22.36
CA CYS A 53 6.77 -13.87 22.53
C CYS A 53 6.57 -15.38 22.41
N ASP A 54 5.74 -15.95 23.28
CA ASP A 54 5.36 -17.36 23.24
C ASP A 54 4.33 -17.66 22.12
N ALA A 55 3.51 -16.67 21.76
CA ALA A 55 2.51 -16.76 20.71
C ALA A 55 2.77 -15.73 19.60
N LEU A 56 2.58 -16.15 18.34
CA LEU A 56 2.75 -15.22 17.20
C LEU A 56 1.80 -14.03 17.32
N PRO A 57 2.29 -12.83 16.98
CA PRO A 57 1.45 -11.64 16.93
C PRO A 57 0.37 -11.79 15.85
N THR A 58 -0.75 -11.12 16.08
CA THR A 58 -1.84 -11.01 15.10
C THR A 58 -2.00 -9.58 14.63
N THR A 59 -2.68 -9.38 13.53
CA THR A 59 -3.02 -8.05 13.02
C THR A 59 -4.53 -7.87 12.95
N SER A 60 -4.99 -6.64 13.12
CA SER A 60 -6.35 -6.27 12.80
C SER A 60 -6.37 -5.16 11.74
N LEU A 61 -7.41 -5.20 10.91
CA LEU A 61 -7.60 -4.29 9.79
C LEU A 61 -7.56 -2.81 10.22
N ALA A 62 -7.21 -1.93 9.30
CA ALA A 62 -7.41 -0.51 9.47
C ALA A 62 -8.93 -0.21 9.50
N SER A 63 -9.39 0.50 10.54
CA SER A 63 -10.81 0.74 10.73
C SER A 63 -11.39 1.73 9.71
N PRO A 64 -12.70 1.68 9.40
CA PRO A 64 -13.33 2.71 8.59
C PRO A 64 -13.12 4.13 9.15
N ALA A 65 -13.17 4.31 10.47
CA ALA A 65 -12.95 5.61 11.10
C ALA A 65 -11.56 6.19 10.79
N ALA A 66 -10.52 5.36 10.78
CA ALA A 66 -9.16 5.81 10.43
C ALA A 66 -9.05 6.28 8.98
N PHE A 67 -9.82 5.71 8.05
CA PHE A 67 -9.92 6.20 6.69
C PHE A 67 -10.72 7.49 6.59
N VAL A 68 -11.85 7.62 7.32
CA VAL A 68 -12.65 8.84 7.37
C VAL A 68 -11.80 10.04 7.81
N ASP A 69 -10.93 9.87 8.81
CA ASP A 69 -10.04 10.93 9.27
C ASP A 69 -9.14 11.49 8.14
N GLU A 70 -8.66 10.61 7.24
CA GLU A 70 -7.86 11.04 6.09
C GLU A 70 -8.73 11.62 4.96
N TYR A 71 -9.91 11.05 4.70
CA TYR A 71 -10.84 11.54 3.68
C TYR A 71 -11.38 12.93 4.00
N GLU A 72 -11.65 13.19 5.28
CA GLU A 72 -12.02 14.55 5.73
C GLU A 72 -10.92 15.58 5.45
N LYS A 73 -9.64 15.22 5.64
CA LYS A 73 -8.52 16.11 5.32
C LYS A 73 -8.46 16.43 3.83
N VAL A 74 -8.72 15.43 2.97
CA VAL A 74 -8.81 15.59 1.51
C VAL A 74 -9.96 16.51 1.14
N ALA A 75 -11.15 16.25 1.69
CA ALA A 75 -12.35 17.04 1.42
C ALA A 75 -12.20 18.50 1.88
N LYS A 76 -11.70 18.74 3.09
CA LYS A 76 -11.43 20.08 3.64
C LYS A 76 -10.41 20.85 2.80
N ALA A 77 -9.48 20.17 2.14
CA ALA A 77 -8.50 20.79 1.26
C ALA A 77 -9.04 21.03 -0.18
N GLY A 78 -10.24 20.55 -0.51
CA GLY A 78 -10.78 20.60 -1.87
C GLY A 78 -9.96 19.78 -2.86
N GLU A 79 -9.28 18.72 -2.40
CA GLU A 79 -8.41 17.85 -3.19
C GLU A 79 -9.13 16.56 -3.55
N SER A 80 -8.44 15.68 -4.27
CA SER A 80 -8.88 14.31 -4.56
C SER A 80 -7.81 13.31 -4.12
N ALA A 81 -8.21 12.06 -3.87
CA ALA A 81 -7.25 11.03 -3.48
C ALA A 81 -7.51 9.70 -4.17
N VAL A 82 -6.43 8.97 -4.42
CA VAL A 82 -6.46 7.53 -4.68
C VAL A 82 -6.02 6.79 -3.43
N VAL A 83 -6.77 5.76 -3.07
CA VAL A 83 -6.53 4.92 -1.90
C VAL A 83 -6.16 3.54 -2.39
N ILE A 84 -4.95 3.07 -2.05
CA ILE A 84 -4.46 1.74 -2.45
C ILE A 84 -4.26 0.91 -1.19
N THR A 85 -5.03 -0.17 -1.07
CA THR A 85 -5.00 -1.02 0.13
C THR A 85 -4.34 -2.37 -0.15
N VAL A 86 -3.99 -3.09 0.91
CA VAL A 86 -3.67 -4.51 0.85
C VAL A 86 -4.80 -5.29 0.17
N ALA A 87 -4.44 -6.42 -0.44
CA ALA A 87 -5.40 -7.28 -1.13
C ALA A 87 -6.64 -7.60 -0.28
N SER A 88 -7.84 -7.40 -0.84
CA SER A 88 -9.11 -7.70 -0.20
C SER A 88 -9.27 -9.16 0.22
N LYS A 89 -8.52 -10.07 -0.44
CA LYS A 89 -8.45 -11.50 -0.09
C LYS A 89 -7.64 -11.79 1.18
N LEU A 90 -6.80 -10.86 1.61
CA LEU A 90 -5.92 -11.02 2.77
C LEU A 90 -6.44 -10.27 4.01
N SER A 91 -7.16 -9.17 3.81
CA SER A 91 -7.63 -8.30 4.90
C SER A 91 -8.93 -7.60 4.53
N GLY A 92 -9.76 -7.34 5.54
CA GLY A 92 -10.95 -6.49 5.41
C GLY A 92 -10.64 -4.99 5.27
N THR A 93 -9.35 -4.58 5.22
CA THR A 93 -8.94 -3.18 5.10
C THR A 93 -9.49 -2.51 3.84
N TYR A 94 -9.53 -3.22 2.71
CA TYR A 94 -10.18 -2.72 1.49
C TYR A 94 -11.65 -2.37 1.72
N GLN A 95 -12.42 -3.27 2.33
CA GLN A 95 -13.82 -3.05 2.64
C GLN A 95 -14.02 -1.88 3.61
N SER A 96 -13.10 -1.72 4.58
CA SER A 96 -13.11 -0.56 5.48
C SER A 96 -12.91 0.75 4.72
N ALA A 97 -11.97 0.79 3.78
CA ALA A 97 -11.69 1.96 2.95
C ALA A 97 -12.89 2.31 2.03
N VAL A 98 -13.52 1.28 1.43
CA VAL A 98 -14.71 1.47 0.59
C VAL A 98 -15.89 1.98 1.43
N LEU A 99 -16.15 1.37 2.60
CA LEU A 99 -17.22 1.82 3.49
C LEU A 99 -17.02 3.27 3.93
N ALA A 100 -15.77 3.65 4.23
CA ALA A 100 -15.42 5.01 4.63
C ALA A 100 -15.57 6.02 3.50
N SER A 101 -15.51 5.60 2.22
CA SER A 101 -15.62 6.50 1.07
C SER A 101 -17.05 6.88 0.70
N ASP A 102 -18.05 6.33 1.38
CA ASP A 102 -19.44 6.70 1.18
C ASP A 102 -19.65 8.19 1.45
N GLY A 103 -20.26 8.88 0.49
CA GLY A 103 -20.44 10.33 0.53
C GLY A 103 -19.24 11.20 0.08
N TYR A 104 -18.12 10.58 -0.36
CA TYR A 104 -16.95 11.29 -0.90
C TYR A 104 -16.78 11.02 -2.40
N GLU A 105 -17.19 11.95 -3.24
CA GLU A 105 -17.12 11.79 -4.73
C GLU A 105 -15.69 11.87 -5.29
N ASN A 106 -14.74 12.40 -4.52
CA ASN A 106 -13.34 12.65 -4.92
C ASN A 106 -12.34 11.65 -4.35
N ILE A 107 -12.82 10.54 -3.77
CA ILE A 107 -12.01 9.45 -3.21
C ILE A 107 -12.17 8.20 -4.08
N TYR A 108 -11.07 7.68 -4.60
CA TYR A 108 -11.02 6.52 -5.48
C TYR A 108 -10.28 5.38 -4.80
N VAL A 109 -11.02 4.35 -4.36
CA VAL A 109 -10.46 3.21 -3.62
C VAL A 109 -10.14 2.06 -4.57
N VAL A 110 -8.90 1.59 -4.51
CA VAL A 110 -8.37 0.49 -5.32
C VAL A 110 -7.94 -0.66 -4.41
N ASP A 111 -8.48 -1.86 -4.67
CA ASP A 111 -7.92 -3.10 -4.12
C ASP A 111 -6.55 -3.34 -4.75
N GLY A 112 -5.46 -3.18 -4.01
CA GLY A 112 -4.11 -3.39 -4.51
C GLY A 112 -3.86 -4.83 -5.00
N GLY A 113 -4.67 -5.80 -4.56
CA GLY A 113 -4.55 -7.20 -4.96
C GLY A 113 -3.25 -7.86 -4.54
N ASN A 114 -2.43 -7.17 -3.76
CA ASN A 114 -1.06 -7.52 -3.37
C ASN A 114 -0.80 -7.14 -1.91
N VAL A 115 0.42 -7.43 -1.43
CA VAL A 115 0.93 -7.07 -0.11
C VAL A 115 2.43 -6.80 -0.19
N ALA A 116 2.98 -6.09 0.79
CA ALA A 116 4.41 -5.83 0.95
C ALA A 116 5.04 -5.18 -0.31
N ILE A 117 6.06 -5.80 -0.88
CA ILE A 117 6.83 -5.30 -2.02
C ILE A 117 5.96 -5.05 -3.26
N ALA A 118 5.04 -5.95 -3.57
CA ALA A 118 4.20 -5.81 -4.76
C ALA A 118 3.22 -4.64 -4.66
N SER A 119 2.71 -4.36 -3.45
CA SER A 119 1.96 -3.13 -3.19
C SER A 119 2.85 -1.89 -3.31
N GLY A 120 4.11 -1.99 -2.86
CA GLY A 120 5.08 -0.91 -3.00
C GLY A 120 5.29 -0.45 -4.44
N ILE A 121 5.35 -1.40 -5.40
CA ILE A 121 5.48 -1.11 -6.83
C ILE A 121 4.28 -0.31 -7.36
N LEU A 122 3.06 -0.72 -7.01
CA LEU A 122 1.84 0.00 -7.41
C LEU A 122 1.77 1.40 -6.81
N ILE A 123 2.20 1.55 -5.57
CA ILE A 123 2.21 2.84 -4.89
C ILE A 123 3.24 3.77 -5.52
N GLU A 124 4.44 3.28 -5.86
CA GLU A 124 5.44 4.07 -6.57
C GLU A 124 4.94 4.52 -7.94
N LEU A 125 4.24 3.65 -8.68
CA LEU A 125 3.58 4.03 -9.91
C LEU A 125 2.56 5.15 -9.68
N ALA A 126 1.70 5.03 -8.67
CA ALA A 126 0.70 6.05 -8.35
C ALA A 126 1.35 7.41 -8.00
N ILE A 127 2.45 7.40 -7.24
CA ILE A 127 3.23 8.59 -6.91
C ILE A 127 3.76 9.27 -8.18
N ARG A 128 4.34 8.49 -9.11
CA ARG A 128 4.87 8.99 -10.37
C ARG A 128 3.77 9.60 -11.24
N LEU A 129 2.64 8.93 -11.39
CA LEU A 129 1.50 9.44 -12.14
C LEU A 129 0.95 10.75 -11.54
N ALA A 130 0.96 10.88 -10.20
CA ALA A 130 0.60 12.12 -9.54
C ALA A 130 1.61 13.26 -9.81
N ASP A 131 2.91 12.93 -9.91
CA ASP A 131 3.94 13.89 -10.29
C ASP A 131 3.82 14.33 -11.77
N GLU A 132 3.35 13.46 -12.64
CA GLU A 132 3.00 13.74 -14.04
C GLU A 132 1.70 14.56 -14.17
N GLY A 133 1.02 14.86 -13.07
CA GLY A 133 -0.18 15.69 -13.03
C GLY A 133 -1.48 14.98 -13.35
N LYS A 134 -1.49 13.65 -13.30
CA LYS A 134 -2.72 12.87 -13.49
C LYS A 134 -3.69 13.09 -12.34
N SER A 135 -4.98 13.04 -12.64
CA SER A 135 -6.05 13.08 -11.64
C SER A 135 -6.11 11.79 -10.81
N ALA A 136 -6.71 11.85 -9.62
CA ALA A 136 -6.89 10.66 -8.78
C ALA A 136 -7.70 9.57 -9.49
N GLU A 137 -8.69 9.94 -10.29
CA GLU A 137 -9.48 9.00 -11.07
C GLU A 137 -8.64 8.28 -12.14
N GLU A 138 -7.82 9.02 -12.89
CA GLU A 138 -6.92 8.44 -13.89
C GLU A 138 -5.89 7.51 -13.24
N ILE A 139 -5.31 7.92 -12.10
CA ILE A 139 -4.36 7.10 -11.34
C ILE A 139 -5.03 5.80 -10.89
N ALA A 140 -6.24 5.88 -10.32
CA ALA A 140 -6.98 4.70 -9.87
C ALA A 140 -7.23 3.70 -11.01
N LYS A 141 -7.64 4.18 -12.19
CA LYS A 141 -7.85 3.35 -13.39
C LYS A 141 -6.56 2.66 -13.84
N ILE A 142 -5.46 3.40 -13.92
CA ILE A 142 -4.16 2.86 -14.34
C ILE A 142 -3.67 1.82 -13.33
N VAL A 143 -3.72 2.10 -12.04
CA VAL A 143 -3.30 1.18 -10.98
C VAL A 143 -4.15 -0.11 -10.99
N GLU A 144 -5.47 0.01 -11.26
CA GLU A 144 -6.37 -1.14 -11.37
C GLU A 144 -6.01 -2.07 -12.54
N GLU A 145 -5.49 -1.53 -13.64
CA GLU A 145 -5.01 -2.28 -14.79
C GLU A 145 -3.63 -2.90 -14.53
N GLU A 146 -2.69 -2.10 -14.01
CA GLU A 146 -1.30 -2.51 -13.82
C GLU A 146 -1.12 -3.60 -12.75
N LYS A 147 -1.97 -3.61 -11.70
CA LYS A 147 -1.92 -4.67 -10.68
C LYS A 147 -2.05 -6.08 -11.24
N LYS A 148 -2.71 -6.25 -12.39
CA LYS A 148 -2.86 -7.54 -13.06
C LYS A 148 -1.54 -8.04 -13.60
N LYS A 149 -0.70 -7.15 -14.15
CA LYS A 149 0.63 -7.47 -14.68
C LYS A 149 1.57 -7.96 -13.57
N ILE A 150 1.57 -7.29 -12.41
CA ILE A 150 2.37 -7.71 -11.25
C ILE A 150 2.01 -9.14 -10.83
N ARG A 151 0.73 -9.47 -10.79
CA ARG A 151 0.27 -10.82 -10.46
C ARG A 151 0.73 -11.87 -11.48
N ASP A 152 0.74 -11.52 -12.75
CA ASP A 152 1.14 -12.44 -13.83
C ASP A 152 2.66 -12.67 -13.84
N LEU A 153 3.45 -11.68 -13.47
CA LEU A 153 4.88 -11.85 -13.22
C LEU A 153 5.16 -12.83 -12.10
N TYR A 154 4.46 -12.76 -10.97
CA TYR A 154 4.59 -13.74 -9.90
C TYR A 154 4.26 -15.17 -10.38
N LYS A 155 3.30 -15.33 -11.27
CA LYS A 155 2.92 -16.62 -11.82
C LYS A 155 3.93 -17.16 -12.83
N ARG A 156 4.54 -16.29 -13.63
CA ARG A 156 5.50 -16.68 -14.70
C ARG A 156 6.91 -16.87 -14.16
N SER A 157 7.29 -16.12 -13.12
CA SER A 157 8.62 -16.23 -12.54
C SER A 157 8.69 -17.45 -11.63
N SER A 158 9.45 -18.47 -12.02
CA SER A 158 9.98 -19.49 -11.11
C SER A 158 11.00 -18.91 -10.12
N VAL A 159 11.10 -17.58 -10.06
CA VAL A 159 12.01 -16.84 -9.17
C VAL A 159 11.44 -16.88 -7.77
N SER A 160 12.10 -17.60 -6.87
CA SER A 160 11.70 -17.65 -5.47
C SER A 160 11.62 -16.24 -4.91
N ILE A 161 10.64 -15.99 -4.02
CA ILE A 161 10.45 -14.75 -3.26
C ILE A 161 11.79 -14.22 -2.69
N ARG A 162 12.73 -15.10 -2.32
CA ARG A 162 14.08 -14.74 -1.87
C ARG A 162 14.92 -14.05 -2.93
N LYS A 163 14.86 -14.48 -4.19
CA LYS A 163 15.57 -13.81 -5.29
C LYS A 163 14.98 -12.45 -5.60
N PHE A 164 13.65 -12.34 -5.57
CA PHE A 164 12.93 -11.10 -5.77
C PHE A 164 13.25 -10.09 -4.65
N ALA A 165 13.18 -10.49 -3.40
CA ALA A 165 13.57 -9.65 -2.25
C ALA A 165 15.04 -9.20 -2.30
N LYS A 166 15.96 -10.07 -2.75
CA LYS A 166 17.38 -9.73 -2.90
C LYS A 166 17.64 -8.78 -4.07
N PHE A 167 16.84 -8.85 -5.12
CA PHE A 167 16.89 -7.92 -6.25
C PHE A 167 16.39 -6.53 -5.82
N TYR A 168 15.33 -6.52 -5.03
CA TYR A 168 14.64 -5.35 -4.52
C TYR A 168 15.48 -4.54 -3.52
N SER A 169 16.20 -5.21 -2.61
CA SER A 169 17.08 -4.55 -1.64
C SER A 169 18.26 -3.80 -2.27
N LYS A 170 18.56 -4.02 -3.56
CA LYS A 170 19.71 -3.45 -4.27
C LYS A 170 19.37 -2.41 -5.34
N ARG A 171 18.10 -2.24 -5.71
CA ARG A 171 17.67 -1.33 -6.79
C ARG A 171 16.40 -0.60 -6.43
N SER A 172 16.25 0.63 -6.94
CA SER A 172 15.01 1.40 -6.77
C SER A 172 13.83 0.72 -7.46
N TYR A 173 12.63 1.01 -6.99
CA TYR A 173 11.36 0.49 -7.54
C TYR A 173 11.20 0.77 -9.04
N SER A 174 11.70 1.90 -9.54
CA SER A 174 11.70 2.25 -10.95
C SER A 174 12.40 1.21 -11.83
N CYS A 175 13.45 0.55 -11.34
CA CYS A 175 14.11 -0.54 -12.07
C CYS A 175 13.23 -1.78 -12.22
N ILE A 176 12.38 -2.06 -11.23
CA ILE A 176 11.48 -3.23 -11.28
C ILE A 176 10.34 -2.95 -12.25
N TYR A 177 9.81 -1.73 -12.22
CA TYR A 177 8.79 -1.29 -13.16
C TYR A 177 9.27 -1.38 -14.62
N ASN A 178 10.50 -0.94 -14.91
CA ASN A 178 11.07 -1.02 -16.25
C ASN A 178 11.29 -2.48 -16.71
N VAL A 179 11.74 -3.39 -15.83
CA VAL A 179 11.85 -4.83 -16.15
C VAL A 179 10.48 -5.44 -16.47
N ILE A 180 9.41 -4.97 -15.84
CA ILE A 180 8.04 -5.42 -16.12
C ILE A 180 7.58 -5.00 -17.52
N HIS A 181 8.00 -3.81 -17.98
CA HIS A 181 7.56 -3.24 -19.25
C HIS A 181 8.51 -3.53 -20.43
N GLU A 182 9.80 -3.84 -20.18
CA GLU A 182 10.74 -4.25 -21.24
C GLU A 182 10.41 -5.61 -21.85
N ASP A 183 9.70 -6.50 -21.13
CA ASP A 183 9.26 -7.81 -21.64
C ASP A 183 7.98 -7.73 -22.48
N ASP A 184 7.25 -6.61 -22.47
CA ASP A 184 6.06 -6.41 -23.32
C ASP A 184 6.41 -5.92 -24.75
N GLU A 185 7.69 -5.52 -25.01
CA GLU A 185 8.17 -5.07 -26.32
C GLU A 185 8.91 -6.15 -27.13
N LYS A 186 8.95 -7.40 -26.65
CA LYS A 186 9.51 -8.57 -27.36
C LYS A 186 8.47 -9.66 -27.54
#